data_79221fa817ec8c99743aabbbc2090143
#
_entry.id   79221fa817ec8c99743aabbbc2090143
#
_cell.length_a   1.000
_cell.length_b   1.000
_cell.length_c   1.000
_cell.angle_alpha   90.00
_cell.angle_beta   90.00
_cell.angle_gamma   90.00
#
_symmetry.space_group_name_H-M   'P 1'
#
loop_
_entity.id
_entity.type
_entity.pdbx_description
1 polymer ?
#
loop_
_entity_poly.entity_id
_entity_poly.type
_entity_poly.pdbx_seq_one_letter_code
_entity_poly.pdbx_strand_id
1 'polypeptide(L)'
;MSIPYWRLSSFYFFYFAALGSFTPYWSLYLKNTGFNNVEIGEQFALLVGVRILASNFWGCIADHTERRLLIIRTTSLISALIFASFMWAKGYLWFAGITVALSFFWNAGLPQFETVTLLHLKEEPQRYSKIRLWGSIGFIVAVSSVGEAIDRFSSAVLPMAITALLALTGFSALFVPNAQSTQHDAEPVGFLRLLFKTEVLMFLLVGMLVQIAHTPYYVFYSIYLKQQHYAGSIIGGLWALGIIAEILLFLVMKRLQTRFSMRSIFLASLLLSIVRWLLIGFFPDNLYLLLSAQLLHAATFGGVHVASIHFVRMYFGKLHQGKGQALYASLCFGLGGMIGSFYGGYFWDKAGADFVFSIGACACTLALLLSFIWIGRNPHRFNAFS
;
A
#
# COMPACT_ATOMS: atom_id res chain seq x y z
N MET A 1 -19.86 -25.22 6.73
CA MET A 1 -20.55 -24.12 5.99
C MET A 1 -19.79 -23.85 4.71
N SER A 2 -20.51 -23.63 3.59
CA SER A 2 -19.85 -23.29 2.33
C SER A 2 -19.17 -21.91 2.44
N ILE A 3 -17.98 -21.78 1.87
CA ILE A 3 -17.23 -20.51 1.87
C ILE A 3 -18.04 -19.46 1.10
N PRO A 4 -18.33 -18.28 1.68
CA PRO A 4 -19.12 -17.24 1.01
C PRO A 4 -18.24 -16.47 -0.02
N TYR A 5 -17.74 -17.19 -1.03
CA TYR A 5 -16.72 -16.74 -1.98
C TYR A 5 -17.03 -15.36 -2.59
N TRP A 6 -18.23 -15.20 -3.19
CA TRP A 6 -18.59 -13.95 -3.86
C TRP A 6 -18.80 -12.77 -2.91
N ARG A 7 -19.30 -13.05 -1.68
CA ARG A 7 -19.49 -12.01 -0.67
C ARG A 7 -18.17 -11.49 -0.13
N LEU A 8 -17.18 -12.37 0.03
CA LEU A 8 -15.82 -11.96 0.39
C LEU A 8 -15.12 -11.24 -0.78
N SER A 9 -15.23 -11.79 -1.99
CA SER A 9 -14.59 -11.23 -3.19
C SER A 9 -15.11 -9.83 -3.53
N SER A 10 -16.43 -9.57 -3.37
CA SER A 10 -17.02 -8.26 -3.65
C SER A 10 -16.48 -7.15 -2.74
N PHE A 11 -16.23 -7.43 -1.47
CA PHE A 11 -15.61 -6.46 -0.57
C PHE A 11 -14.20 -6.10 -1.07
N TYR A 12 -13.36 -7.08 -1.39
CA TYR A 12 -12.02 -6.79 -1.93
C TYR A 12 -12.10 -6.02 -3.24
N PHE A 13 -13.01 -6.39 -4.12
CA PHE A 13 -13.20 -5.68 -5.39
C PHE A 13 -13.49 -4.19 -5.17
N PHE A 14 -14.51 -3.84 -4.39
CA PHE A 14 -14.88 -2.45 -4.18
C PHE A 14 -13.88 -1.67 -3.33
N TYR A 15 -13.30 -2.30 -2.29
CA TYR A 15 -12.26 -1.67 -1.49
C TYR A 15 -11.05 -1.26 -2.33
N PHE A 16 -10.57 -2.17 -3.17
CA PHE A 16 -9.42 -1.90 -4.04
C PHE A 16 -9.78 -1.07 -5.28
N ALA A 17 -11.04 -1.08 -5.71
CA ALA A 17 -11.53 -0.11 -6.69
C ALA A 17 -11.51 1.32 -6.13
N ALA A 18 -11.94 1.52 -4.88
CA ALA A 18 -11.80 2.81 -4.20
C ALA A 18 -10.32 3.23 -4.09
N LEU A 19 -9.43 2.32 -3.71
CA LEU A 19 -7.99 2.57 -3.65
C LEU A 19 -7.38 2.88 -5.03
N GLY A 20 -7.81 2.18 -6.10
CA GLY A 20 -7.39 2.40 -7.48
C GLY A 20 -7.90 3.72 -8.08
N SER A 21 -8.98 4.25 -7.55
CA SER A 21 -9.46 5.60 -7.89
C SER A 21 -8.74 6.68 -7.07
N PHE A 22 -8.45 6.40 -5.80
CA PHE A 22 -7.84 7.34 -4.87
C PHE A 22 -6.34 7.52 -5.14
N THR A 23 -5.56 6.43 -5.06
CA THR A 23 -4.09 6.51 -5.07
C THR A 23 -3.53 7.18 -6.33
N PRO A 24 -3.96 6.85 -7.56
CA PRO A 24 -3.44 7.48 -8.75
C PRO A 24 -3.91 8.92 -8.99
N TYR A 25 -5.11 9.27 -8.53
CA TYR A 25 -5.76 10.49 -9.03
C TYR A 25 -6.10 11.53 -7.96
N TRP A 26 -6.06 11.17 -6.66
CA TRP A 26 -6.44 12.09 -5.60
C TRP A 26 -5.52 13.32 -5.52
N SER A 27 -4.21 13.12 -5.68
CA SER A 27 -3.24 14.21 -5.76
C SER A 27 -3.50 15.14 -6.96
N LEU A 28 -3.92 14.59 -8.09
CA LEU A 28 -4.30 15.37 -9.27
C LEU A 28 -5.56 16.21 -9.00
N TYR A 29 -6.55 15.66 -8.29
CA TYR A 29 -7.71 16.41 -7.84
C TYR A 29 -7.32 17.56 -6.91
N LEU A 30 -6.48 17.30 -5.90
CA LEU A 30 -5.98 18.34 -5.01
C LEU A 30 -5.25 19.44 -5.77
N LYS A 31 -4.40 19.08 -6.73
CA LYS A 31 -3.70 20.06 -7.58
C LYS A 31 -4.67 20.93 -8.35
N ASN A 32 -5.71 20.34 -8.94
CA ASN A 32 -6.74 21.06 -9.71
C ASN A 32 -7.67 21.91 -8.83
N THR A 33 -7.78 21.62 -7.54
CA THR A 33 -8.52 22.44 -6.57
C THR A 33 -7.67 23.57 -5.94
N GLY A 34 -6.42 23.73 -6.40
CA GLY A 34 -5.55 24.86 -6.05
C GLY A 34 -4.50 24.57 -4.98
N PHE A 35 -4.37 23.33 -4.53
CA PHE A 35 -3.31 22.95 -3.57
C PHE A 35 -1.93 23.00 -4.23
N ASN A 36 -0.94 23.54 -3.54
CA ASN A 36 0.46 23.44 -3.94
C ASN A 36 1.03 22.04 -3.60
N ASN A 37 2.23 21.72 -4.13
CA ASN A 37 2.77 20.38 -3.95
C ASN A 37 3.20 20.09 -2.50
N VAL A 38 3.55 21.10 -1.71
CA VAL A 38 3.83 20.95 -0.27
C VAL A 38 2.55 20.52 0.47
N GLU A 39 1.46 21.25 0.26
CA GLU A 39 0.16 20.93 0.86
C GLU A 39 -0.34 19.54 0.46
N ILE A 40 -0.15 19.12 -0.80
CA ILE A 40 -0.47 17.77 -1.26
C ILE A 40 0.38 16.74 -0.51
N GLY A 41 1.69 16.96 -0.39
CA GLY A 41 2.58 16.10 0.38
C GLY A 41 2.17 15.97 1.85
N GLU A 42 1.76 17.07 2.48
CA GLU A 42 1.25 17.09 3.85
C GLU A 42 -0.07 16.30 4.00
N GLN A 43 -1.02 16.45 3.05
CA GLN A 43 -2.27 15.69 3.06
C GLN A 43 -2.01 14.17 3.02
N PHE A 44 -1.09 13.71 2.16
CA PHE A 44 -0.72 12.30 2.10
C PHE A 44 0.09 11.86 3.32
N ALA A 45 0.93 12.73 3.89
CA ALA A 45 1.64 12.44 5.14
C ALA A 45 0.65 12.28 6.32
N LEU A 46 -0.38 13.13 6.42
CA LEU A 46 -1.46 12.99 7.40
C LEU A 46 -2.21 11.67 7.21
N LEU A 47 -2.58 11.34 5.96
CA LEU A 47 -3.28 10.09 5.64
C LEU A 47 -2.48 8.87 6.13
N VAL A 48 -1.19 8.83 5.84
CA VAL A 48 -0.31 7.72 6.19
C VAL A 48 0.02 7.70 7.68
N GLY A 49 0.24 8.86 8.29
CA GLY A 49 0.54 9.00 9.72
C GLY A 49 -0.61 8.53 10.61
N VAL A 50 -1.82 8.95 10.31
CA VAL A 50 -3.03 8.52 11.05
C VAL A 50 -3.27 7.02 10.90
N ARG A 51 -2.96 6.43 9.74
CA ARG A 51 -3.06 4.98 9.52
C ARG A 51 -2.30 4.16 10.56
N ILE A 52 -1.12 4.62 11.02
CA ILE A 52 -0.32 3.92 12.03
C ILE A 52 -1.12 3.76 13.33
N LEU A 53 -1.76 4.84 13.78
CA LEU A 53 -2.56 4.85 15.00
C LEU A 53 -3.88 4.10 14.81
N ALA A 54 -4.57 4.36 13.70
CA ALA A 54 -5.87 3.80 13.39
C ALA A 54 -5.87 2.27 13.33
N SER A 55 -4.89 1.67 12.65
CA SER A 55 -4.80 0.21 12.51
C SER A 55 -4.64 -0.48 13.86
N ASN A 56 -3.80 0.07 14.76
CA ASN A 56 -3.61 -0.47 16.10
C ASN A 56 -4.84 -0.27 16.98
N PHE A 57 -5.45 0.91 16.95
CA PHE A 57 -6.65 1.24 17.72
C PHE A 57 -7.82 0.32 17.36
N TRP A 58 -8.13 0.21 16.07
CA TRP A 58 -9.24 -0.64 15.61
C TRP A 58 -8.95 -2.13 15.78
N GLY A 59 -7.68 -2.54 15.69
CA GLY A 59 -7.25 -3.90 16.02
C GLY A 59 -7.55 -4.24 17.47
N CYS A 60 -7.16 -3.36 18.40
CA CYS A 60 -7.42 -3.53 19.83
C CYS A 60 -8.93 -3.62 20.14
N ILE A 61 -9.75 -2.73 19.56
CA ILE A 61 -11.21 -2.79 19.74
C ILE A 61 -11.77 -4.09 19.17
N ALA A 62 -11.31 -4.51 17.99
CA ALA A 62 -11.79 -5.75 17.36
C ALA A 62 -11.46 -7.00 18.18
N ASP A 63 -10.28 -7.02 18.79
CA ASP A 63 -9.84 -8.13 19.65
C ASP A 63 -10.64 -8.20 20.98
N HIS A 64 -10.90 -7.03 21.59
CA HIS A 64 -11.67 -6.96 22.85
C HIS A 64 -13.17 -7.21 22.66
N THR A 65 -13.75 -6.76 21.55
CA THR A 65 -15.20 -6.83 21.35
C THR A 65 -15.64 -8.10 20.60
N GLU A 66 -14.70 -8.77 19.91
CA GLU A 66 -14.94 -9.87 18.96
C GLU A 66 -15.94 -9.53 17.83
N ARG A 67 -16.32 -8.26 17.68
CA ARG A 67 -17.31 -7.77 16.72
C ARG A 67 -16.69 -7.23 15.42
N ARG A 68 -15.72 -7.97 14.86
CA ARG A 68 -14.96 -7.53 13.67
C ARG A 68 -15.84 -7.07 12.51
N LEU A 69 -16.89 -7.82 12.17
CA LEU A 69 -17.81 -7.46 11.08
C LEU A 69 -18.60 -6.18 11.35
N LEU A 70 -18.99 -5.93 12.59
CA LEU A 70 -19.65 -4.68 12.95
C LEU A 70 -18.71 -3.49 12.73
N ILE A 71 -17.45 -3.60 13.17
CA ILE A 71 -16.43 -2.58 12.94
C ILE A 71 -16.25 -2.35 11.45
N ILE A 72 -16.07 -3.39 10.64
CA ILE A 72 -15.88 -3.27 9.18
C ILE A 72 -17.07 -2.54 8.54
N ARG A 73 -18.30 -2.95 8.86
CA ARG A 73 -19.53 -2.35 8.31
C ARG A 73 -19.66 -0.87 8.68
N THR A 74 -19.51 -0.56 9.95
CA THR A 74 -19.67 0.83 10.45
C THR A 74 -18.56 1.73 9.93
N THR A 75 -17.30 1.32 10.02
CA THR A 75 -16.17 2.14 9.59
C THR A 75 -16.13 2.35 8.06
N SER A 76 -16.53 1.35 7.26
CA SER A 76 -16.61 1.52 5.82
C SER A 76 -17.70 2.51 5.40
N LEU A 77 -18.89 2.44 6.01
CA LEU A 77 -19.98 3.39 5.73
C LEU A 77 -19.65 4.79 6.21
N ILE A 78 -19.06 4.92 7.41
CA ILE A 78 -18.59 6.21 7.94
C ILE A 78 -17.51 6.80 7.02
N SER A 79 -16.59 5.99 6.50
CA SER A 79 -15.58 6.44 5.53
C SER A 79 -16.19 7.02 4.27
N ALA A 80 -17.27 6.41 3.75
CA ALA A 80 -17.99 6.94 2.59
C ALA A 80 -18.64 8.31 2.89
N LEU A 81 -19.27 8.46 4.06
CA LEU A 81 -19.86 9.74 4.49
C LEU A 81 -18.80 10.82 4.70
N ILE A 82 -17.68 10.48 5.34
CA ILE A 82 -16.56 11.40 5.53
C ILE A 82 -15.99 11.80 4.17
N PHE A 83 -15.78 10.85 3.25
CA PHE A 83 -15.24 11.15 1.93
C PHE A 83 -16.19 12.05 1.12
N ALA A 84 -17.50 11.85 1.23
CA ALA A 84 -18.49 12.70 0.60
C ALA A 84 -18.33 14.18 1.00
N SER A 85 -17.89 14.48 2.22
CA SER A 85 -17.71 15.86 2.69
C SER A 85 -16.65 16.64 1.92
N PHE A 86 -15.73 15.98 1.19
CA PHE A 86 -14.81 16.66 0.27
C PHE A 86 -15.52 17.43 -0.85
N MET A 87 -16.74 17.05 -1.21
CA MET A 87 -17.50 17.75 -2.25
C MET A 87 -17.89 19.19 -1.85
N TRP A 88 -17.92 19.48 -0.56
CA TRP A 88 -18.27 20.81 0.00
C TRP A 88 -17.11 21.47 0.74
N ALA A 89 -15.99 20.75 0.90
CA ALA A 89 -14.83 21.25 1.62
C ALA A 89 -14.15 22.41 0.87
N LYS A 90 -13.71 23.42 1.61
CA LYS A 90 -12.94 24.54 1.07
C LYS A 90 -11.73 24.83 1.97
N GLY A 91 -10.57 24.99 1.33
CA GLY A 91 -9.33 25.35 2.02
C GLY A 91 -8.65 24.19 2.74
N TYR A 92 -7.38 24.41 3.03
CA TYR A 92 -6.46 23.38 3.52
C TYR A 92 -6.92 22.70 4.82
N LEU A 93 -7.35 23.47 5.82
CA LEU A 93 -7.70 22.92 7.16
C LEU A 93 -8.91 21.97 7.09
N TRP A 94 -9.91 22.27 6.27
CA TRP A 94 -11.06 21.38 6.07
C TRP A 94 -10.63 20.07 5.41
N PHE A 95 -9.81 20.15 4.36
CA PHE A 95 -9.24 18.96 3.72
C PHE A 95 -8.41 18.14 4.70
N ALA A 96 -7.54 18.77 5.49
CA ALA A 96 -6.72 18.11 6.50
C ALA A 96 -7.57 17.38 7.55
N GLY A 97 -8.62 18.05 8.09
CA GLY A 97 -9.53 17.44 9.05
C GLY A 97 -10.27 16.23 8.48
N ILE A 98 -10.80 16.35 7.25
CA ILE A 98 -11.47 15.24 6.55
C ILE A 98 -10.47 14.10 6.27
N THR A 99 -9.24 14.41 5.85
CA THR A 99 -8.18 13.41 5.60
C THR A 99 -7.83 12.62 6.86
N VAL A 100 -7.71 13.29 8.01
CA VAL A 100 -7.46 12.65 9.31
C VAL A 100 -8.61 11.72 9.67
N ALA A 101 -9.85 12.22 9.62
CA ALA A 101 -11.04 11.44 9.93
C ALA A 101 -11.19 10.25 8.95
N LEU A 102 -11.03 10.48 7.66
CA LEU A 102 -11.07 9.43 6.64
C LEU A 102 -10.04 8.33 6.91
N SER A 103 -8.78 8.73 7.13
CA SER A 103 -7.71 7.77 7.38
C SER A 103 -7.99 6.93 8.62
N PHE A 104 -8.52 7.55 9.69
CA PHE A 104 -8.84 6.85 10.93
C PHE A 104 -9.88 5.74 10.72
N PHE A 105 -10.95 6.00 9.97
CA PHE A 105 -12.01 5.02 9.74
C PHE A 105 -11.69 4.05 8.59
N TRP A 106 -11.18 4.54 7.45
CA TRP A 106 -10.94 3.69 6.29
C TRP A 106 -9.91 2.58 6.54
N ASN A 107 -8.84 2.91 7.29
CA ASN A 107 -7.78 1.93 7.59
C ASN A 107 -8.20 0.87 8.64
N ALA A 108 -9.38 0.97 9.25
CA ALA A 108 -9.95 -0.09 10.06
C ALA A 108 -10.39 -1.31 9.23
N GLY A 109 -10.92 -1.06 8.01
CA GLY A 109 -11.66 -2.06 7.24
C GLY A 109 -10.81 -3.24 6.77
N LEU A 110 -9.74 -3.00 6.03
CA LEU A 110 -8.99 -4.06 5.35
C LEU A 110 -8.33 -5.07 6.30
N PRO A 111 -7.58 -4.69 7.35
CA PRO A 111 -6.94 -5.67 8.23
C PRO A 111 -7.95 -6.57 8.96
N GLN A 112 -9.08 -6.00 9.38
CA GLN A 112 -10.13 -6.77 10.03
C GLN A 112 -10.84 -7.70 9.04
N PHE A 113 -11.02 -7.25 7.78
CA PHE A 113 -11.64 -8.07 6.75
C PHE A 113 -10.74 -9.23 6.29
N GLU A 114 -9.44 -9.04 6.26
CA GLU A 114 -8.46 -10.11 6.01
C GLU A 114 -8.56 -11.20 7.08
N THR A 115 -8.66 -10.81 8.35
CA THR A 115 -8.88 -11.74 9.45
C THR A 115 -10.20 -12.51 9.29
N VAL A 116 -11.31 -11.80 8.99
CA VAL A 116 -12.62 -12.45 8.75
C VAL A 116 -12.56 -13.42 7.57
N THR A 117 -11.87 -13.04 6.50
CA THR A 117 -11.68 -13.92 5.34
C THR A 117 -10.94 -15.19 5.70
N LEU A 118 -9.84 -15.09 6.45
CA LEU A 118 -9.08 -16.25 6.90
C LEU A 118 -9.88 -17.15 7.85
N LEU A 119 -10.72 -16.57 8.73
CA LEU A 119 -11.64 -17.32 9.58
C LEU A 119 -12.67 -18.14 8.79
N HIS A 120 -13.15 -17.64 7.65
CA HIS A 120 -14.02 -18.40 6.75
C HIS A 120 -13.29 -19.50 5.97
N LEU A 121 -11.98 -19.34 5.76
CA LEU A 121 -11.16 -20.24 4.97
C LEU A 121 -10.49 -21.35 5.79
N LYS A 122 -10.64 -21.41 7.10
CA LYS A 122 -10.01 -22.31 8.10
C LYS A 122 -9.24 -23.51 7.52
N GLU A 123 -9.91 -24.35 6.74
CA GLU A 123 -9.37 -25.58 6.18
C GLU A 123 -8.80 -25.43 4.75
N GLU A 124 -9.06 -24.31 4.09
CA GLU A 124 -8.66 -24.05 2.70
C GLU A 124 -7.93 -22.69 2.52
N PRO A 125 -6.86 -22.42 3.30
CA PRO A 125 -6.16 -21.12 3.25
C PRO A 125 -5.60 -20.78 1.87
N GLN A 126 -5.35 -21.78 1.01
CA GLN A 126 -4.91 -21.60 -0.37
C GLN A 126 -5.95 -20.88 -1.26
N ARG A 127 -7.22 -20.84 -0.86
CA ARG A 127 -8.27 -20.09 -1.57
C ARG A 127 -8.20 -18.58 -1.31
N TYR A 128 -7.46 -18.14 -0.29
CA TYR A 128 -7.29 -16.71 0.01
C TYR A 128 -6.81 -15.92 -1.22
N SER A 129 -5.81 -16.43 -1.92
CA SER A 129 -5.28 -15.77 -3.12
C SER A 129 -6.32 -15.55 -4.21
N LYS A 130 -7.24 -16.51 -4.40
CA LYS A 130 -8.32 -16.40 -5.40
C LYS A 130 -9.36 -15.35 -5.01
N ILE A 131 -9.68 -15.21 -3.73
CA ILE A 131 -10.58 -14.17 -3.22
C ILE A 131 -9.90 -12.81 -3.30
N ARG A 132 -8.64 -12.72 -2.86
CA ARG A 132 -7.86 -11.50 -2.83
C ARG A 132 -7.56 -10.93 -4.23
N LEU A 133 -7.48 -11.80 -5.26
CA LEU A 133 -7.28 -11.42 -6.66
C LEU A 133 -8.37 -10.46 -7.17
N TRP A 134 -9.62 -10.60 -6.68
CA TRP A 134 -10.70 -9.66 -7.03
C TRP A 134 -10.40 -8.21 -6.64
N GLY A 135 -9.58 -8.01 -5.59
CA GLY A 135 -9.06 -6.68 -5.25
C GLY A 135 -8.17 -6.10 -6.36
N SER A 136 -7.24 -6.90 -6.90
CA SER A 136 -6.40 -6.43 -8.02
C SER A 136 -7.23 -6.13 -9.28
N ILE A 137 -8.23 -6.97 -9.56
CA ILE A 137 -9.18 -6.72 -10.67
C ILE A 137 -9.95 -5.42 -10.43
N GLY A 138 -10.46 -5.19 -9.21
CA GLY A 138 -11.15 -3.96 -8.84
C GLY A 138 -10.28 -2.72 -9.00
N PHE A 139 -9.01 -2.79 -8.58
CA PHE A 139 -8.05 -1.71 -8.77
C PHE A 139 -7.84 -1.40 -10.26
N ILE A 140 -7.57 -2.42 -11.09
CA ILE A 140 -7.31 -2.26 -12.53
C ILE A 140 -8.53 -1.66 -13.23
N VAL A 141 -9.71 -2.19 -12.96
CA VAL A 141 -10.97 -1.67 -13.55
C VAL A 141 -11.16 -0.21 -13.15
N ALA A 142 -11.01 0.11 -11.87
CA ALA A 142 -11.24 1.46 -11.38
C ALA A 142 -10.21 2.47 -11.92
N VAL A 143 -8.92 2.13 -11.89
CA VAL A 143 -7.88 3.06 -12.36
C VAL A 143 -8.02 3.34 -13.86
N SER A 144 -8.41 2.36 -14.66
CA SER A 144 -8.63 2.55 -16.10
C SER A 144 -9.90 3.36 -16.37
N SER A 145 -11.02 3.00 -15.72
CA SER A 145 -12.31 3.69 -15.93
C SER A 145 -12.29 5.13 -15.45
N VAL A 146 -11.64 5.39 -14.31
CA VAL A 146 -11.53 6.74 -13.75
C VAL A 146 -10.59 7.60 -14.58
N GLY A 147 -9.50 7.03 -15.12
CA GLY A 147 -8.63 7.74 -16.06
C GLY A 147 -9.38 8.26 -17.27
N GLU A 148 -10.20 7.40 -17.88
CA GLU A 148 -11.11 7.76 -19.01
C GLU A 148 -12.15 8.80 -18.57
N ALA A 149 -12.73 8.67 -17.37
CA ALA A 149 -13.70 9.62 -16.85
C ALA A 149 -13.08 11.00 -16.62
N ILE A 150 -11.85 11.08 -16.18
CA ILE A 150 -11.11 12.34 -16.01
C ILE A 150 -10.89 13.03 -17.36
N ASP A 151 -10.60 12.28 -18.41
CA ASP A 151 -10.41 12.85 -19.75
C ASP A 151 -11.73 13.43 -20.31
N ARG A 152 -12.88 12.81 -19.99
CA ARG A 152 -14.20 13.27 -20.46
C ARG A 152 -14.84 14.35 -19.59
N PHE A 153 -14.69 14.28 -18.27
CA PHE A 153 -15.46 15.08 -17.29
C PHE A 153 -14.60 15.89 -16.33
N SER A 154 -13.27 15.88 -16.46
CA SER A 154 -12.30 16.43 -15.50
C SER A 154 -12.17 15.66 -14.19
N SER A 155 -11.18 16.06 -13.35
CA SER A 155 -10.98 15.43 -12.04
C SER A 155 -12.10 15.69 -11.01
N ALA A 156 -13.04 16.59 -11.31
CA ALA A 156 -14.18 16.88 -10.44
C ALA A 156 -15.10 15.66 -10.21
N VAL A 157 -15.01 14.64 -11.07
CA VAL A 157 -15.76 13.37 -10.91
C VAL A 157 -15.25 12.53 -9.74
N LEU A 158 -13.99 12.74 -9.29
CA LEU A 158 -13.33 11.87 -8.30
C LEU A 158 -14.03 11.80 -6.95
N PRO A 159 -14.42 12.90 -6.29
CA PRO A 159 -15.07 12.80 -4.97
C PRO A 159 -16.33 11.95 -5.01
N MET A 160 -17.16 12.09 -6.04
CA MET A 160 -18.38 11.30 -6.21
C MET A 160 -18.07 9.82 -6.50
N ALA A 161 -17.13 9.54 -7.41
CA ALA A 161 -16.76 8.18 -7.79
C ALA A 161 -16.18 7.41 -6.60
N ILE A 162 -15.25 8.02 -5.84
CA ILE A 162 -14.63 7.38 -4.67
C ILE A 162 -15.66 7.20 -3.54
N THR A 163 -16.55 8.19 -3.30
CA THR A 163 -17.64 8.06 -2.33
C THR A 163 -18.54 6.86 -2.67
N ALA A 164 -18.94 6.72 -3.94
CA ALA A 164 -19.75 5.59 -4.37
C ALA A 164 -19.05 4.25 -4.16
N LEU A 165 -17.76 4.14 -4.48
CA LEU A 165 -16.98 2.92 -4.29
C LEU A 165 -16.78 2.58 -2.80
N LEU A 166 -16.57 3.57 -1.93
CA LEU A 166 -16.52 3.36 -0.48
C LEU A 166 -17.88 2.93 0.08
N ALA A 167 -18.99 3.51 -0.40
CA ALA A 167 -20.32 3.09 -0.04
C ALA A 167 -20.60 1.64 -0.47
N LEU A 168 -20.22 1.27 -1.70
CA LEU A 168 -20.33 -0.10 -2.20
C LEU A 168 -19.46 -1.07 -1.39
N THR A 169 -18.29 -0.64 -0.91
CA THR A 169 -17.46 -1.42 0.01
C THR A 169 -18.22 -1.71 1.30
N GLY A 170 -18.79 -0.68 1.94
CA GLY A 170 -19.59 -0.83 3.15
C GLY A 170 -20.84 -1.70 2.91
N PHE A 171 -21.54 -1.48 1.80
CA PHE A 171 -22.71 -2.26 1.42
C PHE A 171 -22.36 -3.75 1.21
N SER A 172 -21.26 -4.05 0.50
CA SER A 172 -20.81 -5.43 0.31
C SER A 172 -20.51 -6.15 1.63
N ALA A 173 -19.99 -5.43 2.64
CA ALA A 173 -19.72 -5.98 3.96
C ALA A 173 -20.99 -6.38 4.72
N LEU A 174 -22.16 -5.81 4.40
CA LEU A 174 -23.43 -6.18 5.05
C LEU A 174 -23.81 -7.63 4.76
N PHE A 175 -23.47 -8.15 3.58
CA PHE A 175 -23.82 -9.50 3.15
C PHE A 175 -22.85 -10.58 3.65
N VAL A 176 -21.71 -10.20 4.22
CA VAL A 176 -20.73 -11.17 4.74
C VAL A 176 -21.26 -11.76 6.06
N PRO A 177 -21.35 -13.11 6.20
CA PRO A 177 -21.82 -13.75 7.42
C PRO A 177 -20.77 -13.65 8.53
N ASN A 178 -21.23 -13.77 9.79
CA ASN A 178 -20.31 -13.79 10.92
C ASN A 178 -19.42 -15.05 10.89
N ALA A 179 -18.13 -14.87 11.19
CA ALA A 179 -17.19 -15.95 11.43
C ALA A 179 -16.90 -16.05 12.93
N GLN A 180 -16.80 -17.26 13.46
CA GLN A 180 -16.43 -17.46 14.86
C GLN A 180 -14.94 -17.17 15.05
N SER A 181 -14.61 -16.30 16.00
CA SER A 181 -13.26 -16.05 16.46
C SER A 181 -12.77 -17.22 17.31
N THR A 182 -11.52 -17.62 17.11
CA THR A 182 -10.79 -18.48 18.07
C THR A 182 -9.97 -17.54 18.95
N GLN A 183 -10.09 -17.69 20.28
CA GLN A 183 -9.28 -16.93 21.23
C GLN A 183 -7.79 -17.01 20.87
N HIS A 184 -7.10 -15.90 20.98
CA HIS A 184 -5.65 -15.85 20.85
C HIS A 184 -5.02 -16.18 22.20
N ASP A 185 -4.03 -17.07 22.17
CA ASP A 185 -3.22 -17.44 23.32
C ASP A 185 -2.37 -16.27 23.82
N ALA A 186 -1.93 -16.40 25.09
CA ALA A 186 -1.15 -15.40 25.82
C ALA A 186 0.04 -14.82 25.05
N GLU A 187 0.35 -13.56 25.30
CA GLU A 187 1.44 -12.84 24.65
C GLU A 187 2.82 -13.49 24.89
N PRO A 188 3.53 -13.81 23.82
CA PRO A 188 4.88 -14.38 23.97
C PRO A 188 5.86 -13.36 24.54
N VAL A 189 6.68 -13.78 25.51
CA VAL A 189 7.73 -12.98 26.15
C VAL A 189 8.97 -12.90 25.23
N GLY A 190 9.66 -11.75 25.16
CA GLY A 190 10.97 -11.63 24.52
C GLY A 190 10.99 -10.85 23.18
N PHE A 191 9.89 -10.30 22.71
CA PHE A 191 9.81 -9.52 21.48
C PHE A 191 10.79 -8.32 21.45
N LEU A 192 10.88 -7.56 22.55
CA LEU A 192 11.79 -6.41 22.64
C LEU A 192 13.27 -6.77 22.42
N ARG A 193 13.71 -7.94 22.88
CA ARG A 193 15.10 -8.39 22.67
C ARG A 193 15.42 -8.62 21.19
N LEU A 194 14.43 -9.01 20.39
CA LEU A 194 14.58 -9.20 18.94
C LEU A 194 14.77 -7.86 18.22
N LEU A 195 14.11 -6.80 18.68
CA LEU A 195 14.17 -5.48 18.05
C LEU A 195 15.57 -4.88 18.07
N PHE A 196 16.35 -5.13 19.11
CA PHE A 196 17.71 -4.58 19.25
C PHE A 196 18.78 -5.40 18.52
N LYS A 197 18.42 -6.46 17.80
CA LYS A 197 19.38 -7.15 16.93
C LYS A 197 19.69 -6.28 15.71
N THR A 198 20.97 -6.12 15.40
CA THR A 198 21.44 -5.27 14.28
C THR A 198 20.79 -5.65 12.96
N GLU A 199 20.62 -6.93 12.67
CA GLU A 199 19.99 -7.41 11.44
C GLU A 199 18.51 -6.99 11.33
N VAL A 200 17.80 -6.97 12.47
CA VAL A 200 16.39 -6.53 12.51
C VAL A 200 16.30 -5.02 12.32
N LEU A 201 17.15 -4.25 13.01
CA LEU A 201 17.18 -2.79 12.84
C LEU A 201 17.55 -2.40 11.41
N MET A 202 18.55 -3.06 10.82
CA MET A 202 18.93 -2.81 9.41
C MET A 202 17.83 -3.21 8.44
N PHE A 203 17.12 -4.31 8.68
CA PHE A 203 15.99 -4.71 7.87
C PHE A 203 14.85 -3.67 7.91
N LEU A 204 14.50 -3.17 9.09
CA LEU A 204 13.48 -2.12 9.25
C LEU A 204 13.92 -0.81 8.59
N LEU A 205 15.19 -0.42 8.76
CA LEU A 205 15.74 0.77 8.10
C LEU A 205 15.71 0.64 6.57
N VAL A 206 16.11 -0.52 6.02
CA VAL A 206 16.03 -0.78 4.57
C VAL A 206 14.59 -0.71 4.08
N GLY A 207 13.65 -1.34 4.78
CA GLY A 207 12.22 -1.25 4.42
C GLY A 207 11.69 0.18 4.45
N MET A 208 12.13 0.99 5.41
CA MET A 208 11.80 2.41 5.50
C MET A 208 12.39 3.21 4.32
N LEU A 209 13.66 3.00 3.96
CA LEU A 209 14.31 3.65 2.82
C LEU A 209 13.59 3.32 1.50
N VAL A 210 13.22 2.06 1.30
CA VAL A 210 12.44 1.62 0.13
C VAL A 210 11.11 2.35 0.07
N GLN A 211 10.41 2.50 1.18
CA GLN A 211 9.12 3.18 1.20
C GLN A 211 9.26 4.69 1.04
N ILE A 212 10.30 5.31 1.60
CA ILE A 212 10.67 6.71 1.33
C ILE A 212 10.82 6.93 -0.19
N ALA A 213 11.51 6.02 -0.90
CA ALA A 213 11.71 6.09 -2.33
C ALA A 213 10.42 5.90 -3.15
N HIS A 214 9.50 5.02 -2.69
CA HIS A 214 8.25 4.71 -3.40
C HIS A 214 7.16 5.78 -3.23
N THR A 215 7.13 6.47 -2.11
CA THR A 215 6.02 7.38 -1.79
C THR A 215 5.84 8.53 -2.77
N PRO A 216 6.89 9.22 -3.26
CA PRO A 216 6.70 10.26 -4.28
C PRO A 216 6.04 9.73 -5.57
N TYR A 217 6.30 8.48 -5.93
CA TYR A 217 5.60 7.85 -7.04
C TYR A 217 4.09 7.73 -6.74
N TYR A 218 3.70 7.27 -5.56
CA TYR A 218 2.28 7.15 -5.21
C TYR A 218 1.56 8.51 -5.14
N VAL A 219 2.27 9.57 -4.75
CA VAL A 219 1.67 10.90 -4.56
C VAL A 219 1.75 11.75 -5.83
N PHE A 220 2.89 11.78 -6.52
CA PHE A 220 3.17 12.80 -7.53
C PHE A 220 3.25 12.25 -8.97
N TYR A 221 3.29 10.93 -9.18
CA TYR A 221 3.49 10.37 -10.51
C TYR A 221 2.41 10.80 -11.51
N SER A 222 1.14 10.77 -11.12
CA SER A 222 0.07 11.21 -12.01
C SER A 222 0.09 12.72 -12.30
N ILE A 223 0.48 13.54 -11.32
CA ILE A 223 0.72 14.98 -11.52
C ILE A 223 1.87 15.16 -12.54
N TYR A 224 2.96 14.42 -12.37
CA TYR A 224 4.12 14.47 -13.26
C TYR A 224 3.76 14.12 -14.69
N LEU A 225 3.05 13.02 -14.90
CA LEU A 225 2.60 12.61 -16.23
C LEU A 225 1.62 13.61 -16.84
N LYS A 226 0.73 14.22 -16.03
CA LYS A 226 -0.18 15.26 -16.53
C LYS A 226 0.57 16.53 -16.96
N GLN A 227 1.67 16.89 -16.30
CA GLN A 227 2.58 17.96 -16.70
C GLN A 227 3.27 17.65 -18.05
N GLN A 228 3.50 16.37 -18.37
CA GLN A 228 4.00 15.90 -19.67
C GLN A 228 2.87 15.68 -20.69
N HIS A 229 1.69 16.26 -20.45
CA HIS A 229 0.52 16.22 -21.34
C HIS A 229 -0.08 14.84 -21.62
N TYR A 230 0.25 13.80 -20.80
CA TYR A 230 -0.42 12.50 -20.94
C TYR A 230 -1.90 12.58 -20.59
N ALA A 231 -2.72 11.87 -21.37
CA ALA A 231 -4.14 11.70 -21.09
C ALA A 231 -4.35 10.87 -19.81
N GLY A 232 -5.46 11.08 -19.12
CA GLY A 232 -5.81 10.34 -17.90
C GLY A 232 -5.96 8.84 -18.15
N SER A 233 -6.45 8.45 -19.32
CA SER A 233 -6.53 7.06 -19.79
C SER A 233 -5.15 6.40 -19.92
N ILE A 234 -4.12 7.11 -20.42
CA ILE A 234 -2.73 6.62 -20.50
C ILE A 234 -2.15 6.50 -19.10
N ILE A 235 -2.37 7.50 -18.22
CA ILE A 235 -1.95 7.45 -16.82
C ILE A 235 -2.55 6.23 -16.13
N GLY A 236 -3.87 6.00 -16.29
CA GLY A 236 -4.55 4.81 -15.76
C GLY A 236 -3.99 3.51 -16.30
N GLY A 237 -3.69 3.45 -17.60
CA GLY A 237 -3.07 2.30 -18.25
C GLY A 237 -1.68 1.97 -17.68
N LEU A 238 -0.85 2.99 -17.41
CA LEU A 238 0.46 2.82 -16.78
C LEU A 238 0.34 2.27 -15.35
N TRP A 239 -0.59 2.77 -14.54
CA TRP A 239 -0.87 2.23 -13.20
C TRP A 239 -1.38 0.78 -13.28
N ALA A 240 -2.32 0.50 -14.18
CA ALA A 240 -2.85 -0.85 -14.40
C ALA A 240 -1.75 -1.84 -14.82
N LEU A 241 -0.83 -1.42 -15.71
CA LEU A 241 0.30 -2.23 -16.15
C LEU A 241 1.20 -2.65 -14.98
N GLY A 242 1.47 -1.74 -14.04
CA GLY A 242 2.24 -2.04 -12.84
C GLY A 242 1.59 -3.16 -12.00
N ILE A 243 0.27 -3.09 -11.78
CA ILE A 243 -0.47 -4.11 -11.03
C ILE A 243 -0.55 -5.44 -11.81
N ILE A 244 -0.74 -5.40 -13.12
CA ILE A 244 -0.71 -6.61 -13.96
C ILE A 244 0.65 -7.29 -13.87
N ALA A 245 1.74 -6.53 -13.97
CA ALA A 245 3.09 -7.06 -13.85
C ALA A 245 3.35 -7.68 -12.46
N GLU A 246 2.81 -7.09 -11.39
CA GLU A 246 2.88 -7.63 -10.03
C GLU A 246 2.14 -8.96 -9.92
N ILE A 247 0.92 -9.07 -10.46
CA ILE A 247 0.15 -10.33 -10.50
C ILE A 247 0.95 -11.42 -11.22
N LEU A 248 1.53 -11.10 -12.39
CA LEU A 248 2.34 -12.04 -13.15
C LEU A 248 3.58 -12.49 -12.37
N LEU A 249 4.25 -11.58 -11.65
CA LEU A 249 5.36 -11.93 -10.78
C LEU A 249 4.93 -12.91 -9.69
N PHE A 250 3.80 -12.68 -9.02
CA PHE A 250 3.30 -13.59 -7.97
C PHE A 250 2.99 -14.97 -8.50
N LEU A 251 2.48 -15.09 -9.73
CA LEU A 251 2.24 -16.41 -10.37
C LEU A 251 3.52 -17.19 -10.61
N VAL A 252 4.63 -16.53 -10.93
CA VAL A 252 5.92 -17.18 -11.18
C VAL A 252 6.83 -17.21 -9.94
N MET A 253 6.43 -16.56 -8.83
CA MET A 253 7.26 -16.42 -7.63
C MET A 253 7.73 -17.75 -7.06
N LYS A 254 6.86 -18.77 -7.03
CA LYS A 254 7.23 -20.11 -6.58
C LYS A 254 8.38 -20.70 -7.40
N ARG A 255 8.38 -20.49 -8.73
CA ARG A 255 9.47 -20.95 -9.62
C ARG A 255 10.74 -20.15 -9.40
N LEU A 256 10.64 -18.85 -9.14
CA LEU A 256 11.79 -18.02 -8.82
C LEU A 256 12.46 -18.47 -7.52
N GLN A 257 11.67 -18.78 -6.50
CA GLN A 257 12.16 -19.26 -5.19
C GLN A 257 12.87 -20.63 -5.26
N THR A 258 12.57 -21.47 -6.26
CA THR A 258 13.32 -22.72 -6.47
C THR A 258 14.69 -22.52 -7.11
N ARG A 259 14.92 -21.36 -7.77
CA ARG A 259 16.17 -21.07 -8.48
C ARG A 259 17.04 -20.03 -7.77
N PHE A 260 16.42 -19.10 -7.05
CA PHE A 260 17.09 -17.97 -6.41
C PHE A 260 16.73 -17.89 -4.93
N SER A 261 17.72 -17.55 -4.11
CA SER A 261 17.47 -17.29 -2.69
C SER A 261 16.61 -16.03 -2.50
N MET A 262 15.85 -15.96 -1.40
CA MET A 262 15.07 -14.75 -1.07
C MET A 262 15.95 -13.51 -0.95
N ARG A 263 17.19 -13.69 -0.48
CA ARG A 263 18.19 -12.62 -0.45
C ARG A 263 18.54 -12.12 -1.85
N SER A 264 18.79 -13.03 -2.80
CA SER A 264 19.09 -12.65 -4.20
C SER A 264 17.92 -11.93 -4.85
N ILE A 265 16.69 -12.39 -4.64
CA ILE A 265 15.48 -11.72 -5.14
C ILE A 265 15.38 -10.32 -4.56
N PHE A 266 15.62 -10.16 -3.25
CA PHE A 266 15.57 -8.86 -2.58
C PHE A 266 16.61 -7.87 -3.12
N LEU A 267 17.87 -8.29 -3.22
CA LEU A 267 18.96 -7.47 -3.76
C LEU A 267 18.72 -7.06 -5.22
N ALA A 268 18.26 -8.00 -6.06
CA ALA A 268 17.89 -7.70 -7.43
C ALA A 268 16.73 -6.70 -7.52
N SER A 269 15.72 -6.84 -6.65
CA SER A 269 14.60 -5.90 -6.57
C SER A 269 15.02 -4.50 -6.17
N LEU A 270 15.97 -4.36 -5.24
CA LEU A 270 16.54 -3.05 -4.86
C LEU A 270 17.33 -2.43 -6.00
N LEU A 271 18.14 -3.21 -6.72
CA LEU A 271 18.88 -2.74 -7.91
C LEU A 271 17.90 -2.25 -8.99
N LEU A 272 16.86 -3.03 -9.28
CA LEU A 272 15.83 -2.65 -10.25
C LEU A 272 15.03 -1.43 -9.79
N SER A 273 14.91 -1.19 -8.47
CA SER A 273 14.30 0.05 -7.94
C SER A 273 15.11 1.28 -8.29
N ILE A 274 16.44 1.22 -8.21
CA ILE A 274 17.32 2.32 -8.60
C ILE A 274 17.08 2.65 -10.08
N VAL A 275 17.13 1.64 -10.95
CA VAL A 275 16.88 1.82 -12.40
C VAL A 275 15.50 2.43 -12.64
N ARG A 276 14.47 1.92 -11.98
CA ARG A 276 13.09 2.40 -12.13
C ARG A 276 12.95 3.88 -11.78
N TRP A 277 13.51 4.32 -10.65
CA TRP A 277 13.42 5.73 -10.26
C TRP A 277 14.15 6.67 -11.21
N LEU A 278 15.31 6.26 -11.73
CA LEU A 278 16.02 7.02 -12.74
C LEU A 278 15.24 7.08 -14.07
N LEU A 279 14.60 5.98 -14.50
CA LEU A 279 13.76 5.99 -15.71
C LEU A 279 12.57 6.96 -15.55
N ILE A 280 11.87 6.93 -14.43
CA ILE A 280 10.72 7.81 -14.19
C ILE A 280 11.18 9.26 -14.06
N GLY A 281 12.27 9.53 -13.35
CA GLY A 281 12.75 10.89 -13.09
C GLY A 281 13.26 11.61 -14.33
N PHE A 282 14.04 10.92 -15.17
CA PHE A 282 14.77 11.55 -16.27
C PHE A 282 14.15 11.39 -17.66
N PHE A 283 13.18 10.46 -17.82
CA PHE A 283 12.59 10.18 -19.12
C PHE A 283 11.05 10.17 -19.07
N PRO A 284 10.41 11.20 -18.48
CA PRO A 284 8.95 11.22 -18.32
C PRO A 284 8.19 11.42 -19.64
N ASP A 285 8.82 11.93 -20.67
CA ASP A 285 8.31 12.18 -22.02
C ASP A 285 8.38 10.93 -22.92
N ASN A 286 9.15 9.91 -22.52
CA ASN A 286 9.31 8.68 -23.29
C ASN A 286 8.40 7.58 -22.77
N LEU A 287 7.28 7.36 -23.48
CA LEU A 287 6.28 6.35 -23.11
C LEU A 287 6.86 4.92 -23.02
N TYR A 288 7.81 4.55 -23.88
CA TYR A 288 8.41 3.20 -23.86
C TYR A 288 9.23 2.96 -22.60
N LEU A 289 9.99 3.97 -22.16
CA LEU A 289 10.75 3.90 -20.91
C LEU A 289 9.82 3.91 -19.69
N LEU A 290 8.73 4.66 -19.74
CA LEU A 290 7.70 4.61 -18.70
C LEU A 290 6.99 3.24 -18.62
N LEU A 291 6.66 2.62 -19.76
CA LEU A 291 6.12 1.25 -19.78
C LEU A 291 7.11 0.25 -19.16
N SER A 292 8.39 0.37 -19.50
CA SER A 292 9.46 -0.45 -18.90
C SER A 292 9.56 -0.22 -17.38
N ALA A 293 9.49 1.03 -16.93
CA ALA A 293 9.48 1.37 -15.51
C ALA A 293 8.25 0.80 -14.78
N GLN A 294 7.08 0.72 -15.44
CA GLN A 294 5.91 0.08 -14.84
C GLN A 294 6.02 -1.45 -14.78
N LEU A 295 6.66 -2.10 -15.75
CA LEU A 295 6.97 -3.53 -15.65
C LEU A 295 7.93 -3.81 -14.48
N LEU A 296 8.92 -2.94 -14.24
CA LEU A 296 9.82 -3.04 -13.10
C LEU A 296 9.09 -2.91 -11.75
N HIS A 297 7.87 -2.34 -11.70
CA HIS A 297 7.05 -2.27 -10.48
C HIS A 297 6.86 -3.65 -9.83
N ALA A 298 6.67 -4.67 -10.63
CA ALA A 298 6.56 -6.04 -10.14
C ALA A 298 7.74 -6.45 -9.23
N ALA A 299 8.97 -6.18 -9.65
CA ALA A 299 10.15 -6.48 -8.86
C ALA A 299 10.29 -5.51 -7.68
N THR A 300 10.15 -4.20 -7.93
CA THR A 300 10.45 -3.15 -6.95
C THR A 300 9.43 -3.08 -5.81
N PHE A 301 8.19 -3.49 -6.04
CA PHE A 301 7.15 -3.62 -5.02
C PHE A 301 6.88 -5.10 -4.68
N GLY A 302 6.44 -5.91 -5.63
CA GLY A 302 6.05 -7.30 -5.39
C GLY A 302 7.23 -8.16 -4.90
N GLY A 303 8.40 -8.08 -5.55
CA GLY A 303 9.61 -8.80 -5.15
C GLY A 303 10.11 -8.39 -3.77
N VAL A 304 10.17 -7.08 -3.49
CA VAL A 304 10.52 -6.53 -2.17
C VAL A 304 9.53 -7.01 -1.11
N HIS A 305 8.22 -6.96 -1.40
CA HIS A 305 7.17 -7.35 -0.46
C HIS A 305 7.28 -8.81 -0.04
N VAL A 306 7.39 -9.74 -1.01
CA VAL A 306 7.52 -11.18 -0.74
C VAL A 306 8.78 -11.47 0.08
N ALA A 307 9.90 -10.86 -0.29
CA ALA A 307 11.15 -11.03 0.45
C ALA A 307 11.04 -10.46 1.87
N SER A 308 10.40 -9.29 2.03
CA SER A 308 10.20 -8.67 3.35
C SER A 308 9.34 -9.53 4.28
N ILE A 309 8.25 -10.11 3.79
CA ILE A 309 7.42 -11.03 4.59
C ILE A 309 8.21 -12.28 5.00
N HIS A 310 9.05 -12.81 4.09
CA HIS A 310 9.96 -13.90 4.43
C HIS A 310 10.95 -13.51 5.53
N PHE A 311 11.58 -12.32 5.45
CA PHE A 311 12.52 -11.84 6.46
C PHE A 311 11.83 -11.53 7.80
N VAL A 312 10.62 -10.98 7.79
CA VAL A 312 9.83 -10.82 9.03
C VAL A 312 9.65 -12.17 9.72
N ARG A 313 9.23 -13.21 8.96
CA ARG A 313 9.07 -14.54 9.52
C ARG A 313 10.40 -15.13 10.04
N MET A 314 11.50 -14.92 9.33
CA MET A 314 12.83 -15.39 9.69
C MET A 314 13.35 -14.70 10.96
N TYR A 315 13.19 -13.37 11.08
CA TYR A 315 13.75 -12.60 12.20
C TYR A 315 12.90 -12.66 13.46
N PHE A 316 11.59 -12.73 13.33
CA PHE A 316 10.66 -12.72 14.46
C PHE A 316 10.12 -14.10 14.83
N GLY A 317 10.34 -15.13 13.98
CA GLY A 317 9.82 -16.48 14.18
C GLY A 317 8.29 -16.54 14.10
N LYS A 318 7.72 -17.74 14.23
CA LYS A 318 6.26 -17.94 14.18
C LYS A 318 5.53 -17.21 15.30
N LEU A 319 6.13 -17.19 16.49
CA LEU A 319 5.54 -16.67 17.72
C LEU A 319 5.32 -15.15 17.69
N HIS A 320 6.24 -14.40 17.06
CA HIS A 320 6.22 -12.94 17.01
C HIS A 320 5.95 -12.39 15.61
N GLN A 321 5.60 -13.25 14.64
CA GLN A 321 5.41 -12.86 13.24
C GLN A 321 4.38 -11.72 13.08
N GLY A 322 3.25 -11.79 13.78
CA GLY A 322 2.20 -10.76 13.73
C GLY A 322 2.70 -9.39 14.22
N LYS A 323 3.39 -9.38 15.39
CA LYS A 323 4.01 -8.15 15.93
C LYS A 323 5.10 -7.61 15.01
N GLY A 324 5.92 -8.50 14.42
CA GLY A 324 6.95 -8.13 13.44
C GLY A 324 6.36 -7.51 12.17
N GLN A 325 5.25 -8.05 11.65
CA GLN A 325 4.55 -7.48 10.50
C GLN A 325 3.92 -6.12 10.83
N ALA A 326 3.30 -5.97 12.00
CA ALA A 326 2.74 -4.70 12.45
C ALA A 326 3.83 -3.62 12.59
N LEU A 327 4.98 -3.97 13.17
CA LEU A 327 6.12 -3.07 13.29
C LEU A 327 6.68 -2.68 11.91
N TYR A 328 6.88 -3.66 11.02
CA TYR A 328 7.31 -3.42 9.65
C TYR A 328 6.35 -2.49 8.92
N ALA A 329 5.04 -2.73 9.03
CA ALA A 329 4.02 -1.89 8.41
C ALA A 329 4.05 -0.46 8.98
N SER A 330 4.15 -0.29 10.31
CA SER A 330 4.15 1.02 10.96
C SER A 330 5.40 1.83 10.63
N LEU A 331 6.58 1.23 10.71
CA LEU A 331 7.83 1.94 10.44
C LEU A 331 8.07 2.14 8.95
N CYS A 332 7.93 1.09 8.13
CA CYS A 332 8.27 1.21 6.72
C CYS A 332 7.17 1.95 5.96
N PHE A 333 5.95 1.43 5.94
CA PHE A 333 4.85 2.07 5.19
C PHE A 333 4.31 3.32 5.90
N GLY A 334 4.31 3.35 7.23
CA GLY A 334 3.86 4.48 8.01
C GLY A 334 4.89 5.62 8.01
N LEU A 335 5.94 5.50 8.81
CA LEU A 335 6.94 6.57 8.97
C LEU A 335 7.69 6.84 7.66
N GLY A 336 8.12 5.79 6.93
CA GLY A 336 8.76 5.94 5.62
C GLY A 336 7.86 6.64 4.61
N GLY A 337 6.56 6.30 4.59
CA GLY A 337 5.57 6.95 3.74
C GLY A 337 5.35 8.43 4.10
N MET A 338 5.29 8.77 5.39
CA MET A 338 5.21 10.18 5.85
C MET A 338 6.43 10.98 5.36
N ILE A 339 7.65 10.50 5.62
CA ILE A 339 8.88 11.16 5.20
C ILE A 339 8.89 11.33 3.67
N GLY A 340 8.53 10.26 2.93
CA GLY A 340 8.45 10.28 1.47
C GLY A 340 7.46 11.31 0.92
N SER A 341 6.29 11.44 1.56
CA SER A 341 5.30 12.46 1.18
C SER A 341 5.79 13.88 1.42
N PHE A 342 6.39 14.13 2.59
CA PHE A 342 6.90 15.44 2.96
C PHE A 342 8.03 15.90 2.05
N TYR A 343 9.09 15.09 1.89
CA TYR A 343 10.20 15.53 1.06
C TYR A 343 9.79 15.63 -0.42
N GLY A 344 8.93 14.71 -0.88
CA GLY A 344 8.39 14.77 -2.23
C GLY A 344 7.68 16.09 -2.49
N GLY A 345 6.74 16.48 -1.61
CA GLY A 345 6.03 17.75 -1.74
C GLY A 345 6.94 18.98 -1.63
N TYR A 346 7.88 18.97 -0.67
CA TYR A 346 8.77 20.09 -0.41
C TYR A 346 9.75 20.38 -1.56
N PHE A 347 10.34 19.33 -2.16
CA PHE A 347 11.34 19.49 -3.20
C PHE A 347 10.77 19.51 -4.61
N TRP A 348 9.49 19.11 -4.81
CA TRP A 348 8.91 19.02 -6.14
C TRP A 348 8.98 20.30 -6.95
N ASP A 349 8.57 21.43 -6.34
CA ASP A 349 8.59 22.73 -7.01
C ASP A 349 9.97 23.44 -6.92
N LYS A 350 10.79 23.08 -5.92
CA LYS A 350 12.09 23.73 -5.69
C LYS A 350 13.24 23.18 -6.52
N ALA A 351 13.22 21.86 -6.73
CA ALA A 351 14.33 21.14 -7.33
C ALA A 351 13.92 20.23 -8.51
N GLY A 352 12.61 20.09 -8.76
CA GLY A 352 12.09 19.27 -9.85
C GLY A 352 11.81 17.83 -9.49
N ALA A 353 11.03 17.17 -10.34
CA ALA A 353 10.66 15.76 -10.18
C ALA A 353 11.88 14.83 -10.31
N ASP A 354 12.80 15.14 -11.23
CA ASP A 354 14.06 14.43 -11.45
C ASP A 354 14.91 14.37 -10.18
N PHE A 355 15.01 15.46 -9.44
CA PHE A 355 15.70 15.50 -8.15
C PHE A 355 14.99 14.63 -7.11
N VAL A 356 13.66 14.69 -7.02
CA VAL A 356 12.88 13.90 -6.07
C VAL A 356 13.04 12.39 -6.33
N PHE A 357 13.00 11.97 -7.60
CA PHE A 357 13.24 10.57 -7.96
C PHE A 357 14.70 10.16 -7.80
N SER A 358 15.65 11.09 -7.95
CA SER A 358 17.08 10.85 -7.66
C SER A 358 17.30 10.56 -6.17
N ILE A 359 16.64 11.29 -5.26
CA ILE A 359 16.64 10.97 -3.83
C ILE A 359 16.12 9.54 -3.61
N GLY A 360 15.05 9.14 -4.30
CA GLY A 360 14.53 7.78 -4.26
C GLY A 360 15.55 6.73 -4.72
N ALA A 361 16.28 7.01 -5.83
CA ALA A 361 17.36 6.15 -6.31
C ALA A 361 18.52 6.06 -5.31
N CYS A 362 18.92 7.17 -4.69
CA CYS A 362 19.95 7.20 -3.64
C CYS A 362 19.50 6.40 -2.39
N ALA A 363 18.24 6.55 -1.95
CA ALA A 363 17.69 5.77 -0.85
C ALA A 363 17.72 4.26 -1.14
N CYS A 364 17.34 3.86 -2.36
CA CYS A 364 17.43 2.45 -2.79
C CYS A 364 18.88 1.97 -2.92
N THR A 365 19.83 2.82 -3.30
CA THR A 365 21.26 2.48 -3.33
C THR A 365 21.77 2.22 -1.91
N LEU A 366 21.45 3.09 -0.96
CA LEU A 366 21.80 2.88 0.44
C LEU A 366 21.12 1.60 0.99
N ALA A 367 19.85 1.38 0.66
CA ALA A 367 19.13 0.16 1.03
C ALA A 367 19.80 -1.10 0.45
N LEU A 368 20.28 -1.06 -0.79
CA LEU A 368 21.02 -2.15 -1.43
C LEU A 368 22.34 -2.45 -0.70
N LEU A 369 23.11 -1.42 -0.38
CA LEU A 369 24.39 -1.56 0.34
C LEU A 369 24.18 -2.15 1.74
N LEU A 370 23.23 -1.62 2.51
CA LEU A 370 22.87 -2.13 3.84
C LEU A 370 22.38 -3.58 3.76
N SER A 371 21.56 -3.90 2.75
CA SER A 371 21.07 -5.26 2.55
C SER A 371 22.17 -6.24 2.18
N PHE A 372 23.12 -5.81 1.37
CA PHE A 372 24.28 -6.61 1.00
C PHE A 372 25.15 -6.96 2.22
N ILE A 373 25.24 -6.07 3.19
CA ILE A 373 26.06 -6.29 4.41
C ILE A 373 25.29 -7.10 5.46
N TRP A 374 24.00 -6.80 5.70
CA TRP A 374 23.30 -7.23 6.91
C TRP A 374 22.16 -8.22 6.68
N ILE A 375 21.45 -8.21 5.54
CA ILE A 375 20.21 -8.94 5.37
C ILE A 375 20.43 -10.33 4.78
N GLY A 376 19.88 -11.36 5.44
CA GLY A 376 19.82 -12.73 4.93
C GLY A 376 21.17 -13.46 4.82
N ARG A 377 22.22 -12.99 5.49
CA ARG A 377 23.55 -13.64 5.46
C ARG A 377 23.63 -14.92 6.28
N ASN A 378 23.02 -14.93 7.47
CA ASN A 378 23.11 -16.01 8.44
C ASN A 378 21.72 -16.46 8.91
N PRO A 379 20.95 -17.19 8.10
CA PRO A 379 19.61 -17.63 8.48
C PRO A 379 19.60 -18.53 9.73
N HIS A 380 20.69 -19.29 9.97
CA HIS A 380 20.80 -20.21 11.12
C HIS A 380 20.82 -19.51 12.49
N ARG A 381 21.18 -18.23 12.56
CA ARG A 381 21.17 -17.47 13.86
C ARG A 381 19.77 -17.24 14.43
N PHE A 382 18.73 -17.43 13.63
CA PHE A 382 17.34 -17.16 14.02
C PHE A 382 16.52 -18.44 14.23
N ASN A 383 17.04 -19.63 13.86
CA ASN A 383 16.36 -20.92 14.02
C ASN A 383 16.16 -21.32 15.50
N ALA A 384 16.83 -20.67 16.44
CA ALA A 384 16.66 -20.93 17.89
C ALA A 384 15.36 -20.33 18.48
N PHE A 385 14.58 -19.59 17.68
CA PHE A 385 13.32 -18.92 18.08
C PHE A 385 12.11 -19.36 17.22
N SER A 386 12.27 -20.42 16.43
CA SER A 386 11.23 -21.00 15.58
C SER A 386 10.45 -22.12 16.28
#